data_571c9b4137560ef8d089b60fb6853a73
#
_entry.id   571c9b4137560ef8d089b60fb6853a73
#
_cell.length_a   1.000
_cell.length_b   1.000
_cell.length_c   1.000
_cell.angle_alpha   90.00
_cell.angle_beta   90.00
_cell.angle_gamma   90.00
#
_symmetry.space_group_name_H-M   'P 1'
#
loop_
_entity.id
_entity.type
_entity.pdbx_description
1 polymer ?
#
loop_
_entity_poly.entity_id
_entity_poly.type
_entity_poly.pdbx_seq_one_letter_code
_entity_poly.pdbx_strand_id
1 'polypeptide(L)'
;MPKINASTVAEHRAQQREALIGAAIDILVNEGAAAVTPAAVGARAGLARSSVYQYFDSSAALLATITEEAFRRSNEALTRAMADANGPLERVEAFFAESLRLGAEGAHRPAVALMNAGLPPACQQRLMELHLDQVEPFRAAVRELGAPEPALTADLIAGMLHTALSAVENGTPLDTVTQRTLALVRRCLTQ
;
A
#
# COMPACT_ATOMS: atom_id res chain seq x y z
N MET A 1 7.30 -40.08 21.17
CA MET A 1 6.57 -38.81 21.07
C MET A 1 7.39 -37.86 20.18
N PRO A 2 6.91 -37.40 19.05
CA PRO A 2 7.66 -36.45 18.23
C PRO A 2 7.77 -35.13 19.00
N LYS A 3 8.98 -34.63 19.19
CA LYS A 3 9.22 -33.28 19.70
C LYS A 3 8.74 -32.30 18.61
N ILE A 4 7.62 -31.65 18.84
CA ILE A 4 7.21 -30.49 18.05
C ILE A 4 8.29 -29.43 18.30
N ASN A 5 9.12 -29.14 17.30
CA ASN A 5 10.15 -28.12 17.39
C ASN A 5 9.50 -26.76 17.63
N ALA A 6 10.02 -25.94 18.53
CA ALA A 6 9.52 -24.58 18.80
C ALA A 6 9.47 -23.71 17.53
N SER A 7 10.37 -23.95 16.56
CA SER A 7 10.36 -23.33 15.22
C SER A 7 9.07 -23.64 14.44
N THR A 8 8.59 -24.87 14.43
CA THR A 8 7.38 -25.27 13.68
C THR A 8 6.10 -24.66 14.26
N VAL A 9 6.02 -24.45 15.57
CA VAL A 9 4.88 -23.79 16.22
C VAL A 9 4.86 -22.29 15.86
N ALA A 10 6.01 -21.62 15.92
CA ALA A 10 6.13 -20.22 15.53
C ALA A 10 5.83 -19.98 14.04
N GLU A 11 6.34 -20.85 13.18
CA GLU A 11 6.08 -20.82 11.73
C GLU A 11 4.59 -21.03 11.42
N HIS A 12 3.96 -22.02 12.06
CA HIS A 12 2.54 -22.27 11.87
C HIS A 12 1.68 -21.07 12.34
N ARG A 13 2.05 -20.47 13.48
CA ARG A 13 1.37 -19.27 13.99
C ARG A 13 1.54 -18.08 13.06
N ALA A 14 2.72 -17.87 12.48
CA ALA A 14 2.97 -16.84 11.49
C ALA A 14 2.14 -17.05 10.21
N GLN A 15 2.08 -18.28 9.70
CA GLN A 15 1.26 -18.64 8.54
C GLN A 15 -0.23 -18.40 8.80
N GLN A 16 -0.74 -18.77 9.96
CA GLN A 16 -2.15 -18.49 10.32
C GLN A 16 -2.44 -16.99 10.42
N ARG A 17 -1.52 -16.21 10.99
CA ARG A 17 -1.64 -14.75 11.06
C ARG A 17 -1.68 -14.14 9.65
N GLU A 18 -0.80 -14.56 8.75
CA GLU A 18 -0.79 -14.13 7.35
C GLU A 18 -2.10 -14.52 6.62
N ALA A 19 -2.60 -15.73 6.83
CA ALA A 19 -3.86 -16.16 6.24
C ALA A 19 -5.05 -15.30 6.73
N LEU A 20 -5.07 -14.92 8.00
CA LEU A 20 -6.09 -14.02 8.55
C LEU A 20 -5.99 -12.61 7.98
N ILE A 21 -4.77 -12.05 7.82
CA ILE A 21 -4.55 -10.74 7.21
C ILE A 21 -4.98 -10.77 5.74
N GLY A 22 -4.59 -11.80 4.99
CA GLY A 22 -5.00 -11.97 3.59
C GLY A 22 -6.52 -12.07 3.42
N ALA A 23 -7.18 -12.85 4.27
CA ALA A 23 -8.64 -12.96 4.30
C ALA A 23 -9.32 -11.63 4.64
N ALA A 24 -8.77 -10.87 5.59
CA ALA A 24 -9.30 -9.56 5.97
C ALA A 24 -9.15 -8.52 4.84
N ILE A 25 -8.02 -8.52 4.15
CA ILE A 25 -7.79 -7.66 2.98
C ILE A 25 -8.74 -8.02 1.85
N ASP A 26 -8.95 -9.31 1.58
CA ASP A 26 -9.88 -9.77 0.54
C ASP A 26 -11.32 -9.32 0.84
N ILE A 27 -11.79 -9.46 2.08
CA ILE A 27 -13.10 -8.96 2.50
C ILE A 27 -13.16 -7.44 2.37
N LEU A 28 -12.14 -6.73 2.82
CA LEU A 28 -12.08 -5.26 2.72
C LEU A 28 -12.25 -4.76 1.28
N VAL A 29 -11.54 -5.37 0.34
CA VAL A 29 -11.53 -4.97 -1.08
C VAL A 29 -12.84 -5.31 -1.78
N ASN A 30 -13.42 -6.47 -1.49
CA ASN A 30 -14.58 -6.98 -2.22
C ASN A 30 -15.93 -6.65 -1.55
N GLU A 31 -15.95 -6.51 -0.22
CA GLU A 31 -17.18 -6.37 0.57
C GLU A 31 -17.21 -5.09 1.42
N GLY A 32 -16.09 -4.40 1.52
CA GLY A 32 -15.94 -3.16 2.28
C GLY A 32 -15.56 -3.35 3.75
N ALA A 33 -15.15 -2.26 4.40
CA ALA A 33 -14.62 -2.29 5.77
C ALA A 33 -15.64 -2.76 6.82
N ALA A 34 -16.92 -2.51 6.62
CA ALA A 34 -17.98 -2.94 7.54
C ALA A 34 -18.12 -4.48 7.59
N ALA A 35 -17.74 -5.18 6.52
CA ALA A 35 -17.76 -6.64 6.45
C ALA A 35 -16.54 -7.28 7.16
N VAL A 36 -15.48 -6.52 7.46
CA VAL A 36 -14.26 -7.01 8.13
C VAL A 36 -14.57 -7.27 9.61
N THR A 37 -15.09 -8.44 9.90
CA THR A 37 -15.37 -8.89 11.26
C THR A 37 -14.57 -10.14 11.60
N PRO A 38 -14.23 -10.38 12.89
CA PRO A 38 -13.53 -11.59 13.29
C PRO A 38 -14.22 -12.89 12.85
N ALA A 39 -15.55 -12.88 12.77
CA ALA A 39 -16.32 -14.04 12.31
C ALA A 39 -16.15 -14.27 10.81
N ALA A 40 -16.30 -13.21 9.99
CA ALA A 40 -16.14 -13.30 8.54
C ALA A 40 -14.68 -13.64 8.15
N VAL A 41 -13.71 -13.00 8.79
CA VAL A 41 -12.27 -13.25 8.56
C VAL A 41 -11.89 -14.67 8.96
N GLY A 42 -12.34 -15.16 10.11
CA GLY A 42 -12.11 -16.55 10.52
C GLY A 42 -12.72 -17.54 9.52
N ALA A 43 -13.97 -17.36 9.13
CA ALA A 43 -14.65 -18.21 8.16
C ALA A 43 -13.91 -18.24 6.82
N ARG A 44 -13.46 -17.08 6.30
CA ARG A 44 -12.69 -16.95 5.05
C ARG A 44 -11.32 -17.62 5.13
N ALA A 45 -10.64 -17.55 6.30
CA ALA A 45 -9.35 -18.18 6.55
C ALA A 45 -9.46 -19.68 6.96
N GLY A 46 -10.65 -20.24 7.06
CA GLY A 46 -10.87 -21.63 7.53
C GLY A 46 -10.58 -21.81 9.02
N LEU A 47 -10.71 -20.77 9.83
CA LEU A 47 -10.46 -20.77 11.27
C LEU A 47 -11.72 -20.42 12.07
N ALA A 48 -11.84 -20.97 13.27
CA ALA A 48 -12.90 -20.61 14.20
C ALA A 48 -12.77 -19.13 14.62
N ARG A 49 -13.90 -18.45 14.87
CA ARG A 49 -13.93 -17.07 15.38
C ARG A 49 -13.05 -16.88 16.63
N SER A 50 -13.07 -17.86 17.55
CA SER A 50 -12.24 -17.83 18.77
C SER A 50 -10.74 -17.84 18.46
N SER A 51 -10.33 -18.47 17.36
CA SER A 51 -8.93 -18.49 16.94
C SER A 51 -8.48 -17.12 16.44
N VAL A 52 -9.36 -16.33 15.83
CA VAL A 52 -9.02 -14.95 15.37
C VAL A 52 -8.65 -14.07 16.55
N TYR A 53 -9.35 -14.19 17.68
CA TYR A 53 -9.05 -13.44 18.91
C TYR A 53 -7.70 -13.81 19.56
N GLN A 54 -7.06 -14.92 19.16
CA GLN A 54 -5.69 -15.24 19.60
C GLN A 54 -4.63 -14.39 18.87
N TYR A 55 -5.00 -13.74 17.76
CA TYR A 55 -4.13 -12.91 16.94
C TYR A 55 -4.51 -11.43 17.00
N PHE A 56 -5.79 -11.11 17.17
CA PHE A 56 -6.32 -9.74 17.15
C PHE A 56 -7.35 -9.56 18.25
N ASP A 57 -7.05 -8.70 19.22
CA ASP A 57 -7.88 -8.48 20.41
C ASP A 57 -9.27 -7.88 20.09
N SER A 58 -9.40 -7.25 18.93
CA SER A 58 -10.65 -6.61 18.50
C SER A 58 -10.71 -6.41 16.98
N SER A 59 -11.90 -6.09 16.46
CA SER A 59 -12.05 -5.66 15.06
C SER A 59 -11.23 -4.40 14.74
N ALA A 60 -11.10 -3.49 15.70
CA ALA A 60 -10.27 -2.29 15.54
C ALA A 60 -8.78 -2.65 15.41
N ALA A 61 -8.27 -3.59 16.23
CA ALA A 61 -6.90 -4.09 16.14
C ALA A 61 -6.65 -4.80 14.79
N LEU A 62 -7.63 -5.56 14.31
CA LEU A 62 -7.58 -6.19 12.99
C LEU A 62 -7.51 -5.13 11.88
N LEU A 63 -8.39 -4.12 11.89
CA LEU A 63 -8.37 -3.01 10.93
C LEU A 63 -7.06 -2.24 10.97
N ALA A 64 -6.51 -1.95 12.15
CA ALA A 64 -5.20 -1.32 12.29
C ALA A 64 -4.09 -2.17 11.63
N THR A 65 -4.09 -3.48 11.86
CA THR A 65 -3.09 -4.39 11.26
C THR A 65 -3.18 -4.41 9.74
N ILE A 66 -4.37 -4.50 9.15
CA ILE A 66 -4.50 -4.50 7.69
C ILE A 66 -4.17 -3.13 7.08
N THR A 67 -4.38 -2.03 7.82
CA THR A 67 -3.93 -0.70 7.42
C THR A 67 -2.40 -0.65 7.30
N GLU A 68 -1.68 -1.11 8.32
CA GLU A 68 -0.21 -1.20 8.30
C GLU A 68 0.27 -2.10 7.15
N GLU A 69 -0.34 -3.28 6.97
CA GLU A 69 0.06 -4.24 5.95
C GLU A 69 -0.21 -3.72 4.52
N ALA A 70 -1.29 -2.96 4.32
CA ALA A 70 -1.61 -2.36 3.02
C ALA A 70 -0.49 -1.43 2.51
N PHE A 71 0.21 -0.75 3.42
CA PHE A 71 1.31 0.16 3.07
C PHE A 71 2.68 -0.52 3.09
N ARG A 72 2.91 -1.46 4.00
CA ARG A 72 4.23 -2.08 4.21
C ARG A 72 4.83 -2.62 2.91
N ARG A 73 4.09 -3.45 2.19
CA ARG A 73 4.58 -4.09 0.94
C ARG A 73 4.86 -3.07 -0.14
N SER A 74 3.97 -2.09 -0.30
CA SER A 74 4.15 -1.01 -1.28
C SER A 74 5.37 -0.16 -0.93
N ASN A 75 5.54 0.21 0.35
CA ASN A 75 6.67 1.02 0.81
C ASN A 75 8.00 0.30 0.61
N GLU A 76 8.07 -1.00 0.91
CA GLU A 76 9.29 -1.81 0.66
C GLU A 76 9.65 -1.87 -0.82
N ALA A 77 8.67 -2.00 -1.71
CA ALA A 77 8.90 -2.03 -3.14
C ALA A 77 9.34 -0.67 -3.68
N LEU A 78 8.67 0.41 -3.30
CA LEU A 78 9.02 1.78 -3.66
C LEU A 78 10.41 2.17 -3.16
N THR A 79 10.73 1.83 -1.91
CA THR A 79 12.05 2.11 -1.33
C THR A 79 13.17 1.41 -2.11
N ARG A 80 12.97 0.13 -2.47
CA ARG A 80 13.94 -0.60 -3.30
C ARG A 80 14.10 0.02 -4.67
N ALA A 81 13.00 0.31 -5.36
CA ALA A 81 13.05 0.92 -6.69
C ALA A 81 13.79 2.27 -6.70
N MET A 82 13.58 3.08 -5.66
CA MET A 82 14.27 4.37 -5.54
C MET A 82 15.73 4.24 -5.12
N ALA A 83 16.11 3.20 -4.36
CA ALA A 83 17.47 2.97 -3.91
C ALA A 83 18.45 2.65 -5.06
N ASP A 84 17.94 2.02 -6.12
CA ASP A 84 18.73 1.65 -7.31
C ASP A 84 18.93 2.84 -8.30
N ALA A 85 18.30 3.98 -8.02
CA ALA A 85 18.35 5.17 -8.88
C ALA A 85 19.58 6.05 -8.61
N ASN A 86 20.21 6.59 -9.68
CA ASN A 86 21.48 7.34 -9.61
C ASN A 86 21.31 8.86 -9.35
N GLY A 87 20.14 9.33 -9.05
CA GLY A 87 19.92 10.75 -8.77
C GLY A 87 18.46 11.10 -8.49
N PRO A 88 18.16 12.35 -8.14
CA PRO A 88 16.83 12.73 -7.70
C PRO A 88 15.77 12.59 -8.80
N LEU A 89 16.09 12.88 -10.07
CA LEU A 89 15.15 12.69 -11.17
C LEU A 89 14.84 11.21 -11.39
N GLU A 90 15.86 10.36 -11.42
CA GLU A 90 15.65 8.91 -11.56
C GLU A 90 14.89 8.33 -10.38
N ARG A 91 15.09 8.86 -9.15
CA ARG A 91 14.28 8.45 -7.98
C ARG A 91 12.80 8.79 -8.15
N VAL A 92 12.48 9.98 -8.67
CA VAL A 92 11.10 10.34 -9.01
C VAL A 92 10.53 9.40 -10.06
N GLU A 93 11.27 9.15 -11.14
CA GLU A 93 10.84 8.24 -12.21
C GLU A 93 10.64 6.81 -11.71
N ALA A 94 11.54 6.30 -10.87
CA ALA A 94 11.43 4.98 -10.25
C ALA A 94 10.20 4.87 -9.34
N PHE A 95 9.94 5.91 -8.53
CA PHE A 95 8.73 5.97 -7.69
C PHE A 95 7.46 5.87 -8.53
N PHE A 96 7.39 6.60 -9.65
CA PHE A 96 6.22 6.58 -10.54
C PHE A 96 6.06 5.23 -11.25
N ALA A 97 7.14 4.72 -11.84
CA ALA A 97 7.10 3.44 -12.56
C ALA A 97 6.66 2.30 -11.63
N GLU A 98 7.24 2.24 -10.42
CA GLU A 98 6.90 1.21 -9.45
C GLU A 98 5.48 1.39 -8.88
N SER A 99 5.03 2.62 -8.63
CA SER A 99 3.66 2.90 -8.21
C SER A 99 2.64 2.43 -9.26
N LEU A 100 2.90 2.69 -10.54
CA LEU A 100 2.02 2.25 -11.64
C LEU A 100 2.03 0.72 -11.78
N ARG A 101 3.18 0.07 -11.61
CA ARG A 101 3.30 -1.40 -11.62
C ARG A 101 2.48 -2.02 -10.48
N LEU A 102 2.67 -1.51 -9.25
CA LEU A 102 1.90 -1.93 -8.08
C LEU A 102 0.39 -1.68 -8.26
N GLY A 103 0.05 -0.56 -8.92
CA GLY A 103 -1.33 -0.24 -9.28
C GLY A 103 -1.95 -1.28 -10.21
N ALA A 104 -1.25 -1.65 -11.28
CA ALA A 104 -1.68 -2.68 -12.22
C ALA A 104 -1.88 -4.04 -11.54
N GLU A 105 -1.08 -4.36 -10.54
CA GLU A 105 -1.22 -5.57 -9.72
C GLU A 105 -2.33 -5.47 -8.64
N GLY A 106 -2.96 -4.30 -8.50
CA GLY A 106 -4.00 -4.06 -7.51
C GLY A 106 -3.48 -3.92 -6.07
N ALA A 107 -2.18 -3.73 -5.88
CA ALA A 107 -1.55 -3.65 -4.55
C ALA A 107 -2.02 -2.44 -3.73
N HIS A 108 -2.53 -1.38 -4.38
CA HIS A 108 -3.06 -0.18 -3.71
C HIS A 108 -4.55 -0.29 -3.35
N ARG A 109 -5.28 -1.28 -3.87
CA ARG A 109 -6.72 -1.46 -3.60
C ARG A 109 -7.08 -1.48 -2.11
N PRO A 110 -6.32 -2.16 -1.23
CA PRO A 110 -6.61 -2.14 0.20
C PRO A 110 -6.52 -0.74 0.81
N ALA A 111 -5.50 0.05 0.44
CA ALA A 111 -5.34 1.41 0.92
C ALA A 111 -6.48 2.32 0.44
N VAL A 112 -6.87 2.23 -0.84
CA VAL A 112 -8.02 2.97 -1.41
C VAL A 112 -9.32 2.57 -0.73
N ALA A 113 -9.55 1.28 -0.49
CA ALA A 113 -10.75 0.79 0.21
C ALA A 113 -10.82 1.33 1.65
N LEU A 114 -9.68 1.40 2.35
CA LEU A 114 -9.57 1.99 3.68
C LEU A 114 -9.82 3.50 3.66
N MET A 115 -9.26 4.24 2.70
CA MET A 115 -9.47 5.69 2.58
C MET A 115 -10.95 6.04 2.35
N ASN A 116 -11.69 5.21 1.65
CA ASN A 116 -13.12 5.38 1.37
C ASN A 116 -14.03 4.80 2.46
N ALA A 117 -13.47 4.13 3.47
CA ALA A 117 -14.22 3.54 4.55
C ALA A 117 -14.45 4.54 5.69
N GLY A 118 -15.59 4.45 6.35
CA GLY A 118 -15.87 5.18 7.59
C GLY A 118 -15.08 4.60 8.78
N LEU A 119 -13.75 4.71 8.75
CA LEU A 119 -12.87 4.18 9.78
C LEU A 119 -12.96 4.95 11.10
N PRO A 120 -12.66 4.32 12.23
CA PRO A 120 -12.45 5.04 13.49
C PRO A 120 -11.36 6.12 13.35
N PRO A 121 -11.47 7.27 14.05
CA PRO A 121 -10.53 8.40 13.90
C PRO A 121 -9.06 8.02 14.04
N ALA A 122 -8.72 7.15 14.99
CA ALA A 122 -7.34 6.67 15.17
C ALA A 122 -6.81 5.90 13.95
N CYS A 123 -7.67 5.09 13.29
CA CYS A 123 -7.29 4.38 12.05
C CYS A 123 -7.16 5.35 10.88
N GLN A 124 -8.03 6.37 10.79
CA GLN A 124 -7.92 7.41 9.77
C GLN A 124 -6.63 8.21 9.90
N GLN A 125 -6.29 8.62 11.12
CA GLN A 125 -5.04 9.32 11.40
C GLN A 125 -3.84 8.46 10.99
N ARG A 126 -3.82 7.19 11.40
CA ARG A 126 -2.72 6.28 11.08
C ARG A 126 -2.59 6.04 9.57
N LEU A 127 -3.70 5.88 8.87
CA LEU A 127 -3.74 5.76 7.41
C LEU A 127 -3.10 6.99 6.73
N MET A 128 -3.42 8.19 7.22
CA MET A 128 -2.84 9.43 6.69
C MET A 128 -1.33 9.51 6.97
N GLU A 129 -0.88 9.16 8.17
CA GLU A 129 0.55 9.09 8.51
C GLU A 129 1.30 8.14 7.57
N LEU A 130 0.80 6.92 7.38
CA LEU A 130 1.40 5.93 6.48
C LEU A 130 1.45 6.42 5.02
N HIS A 131 0.42 7.14 4.58
CA HIS A 131 0.41 7.73 3.25
C HIS A 131 1.46 8.84 3.13
N LEU A 132 1.58 9.72 4.12
CA LEU A 132 2.59 10.77 4.12
C LEU A 132 4.01 10.17 4.14
N ASP A 133 4.26 9.15 4.95
CA ASP A 133 5.54 8.44 5.00
C ASP A 133 5.87 7.80 3.64
N GLN A 134 4.88 7.28 2.93
CA GLN A 134 5.05 6.68 1.62
C GLN A 134 5.49 7.68 0.55
N VAL A 135 4.93 8.89 0.56
CA VAL A 135 5.23 9.91 -0.46
C VAL A 135 6.43 10.81 -0.12
N GLU A 136 6.89 10.79 1.12
CA GLU A 136 8.00 11.64 1.58
C GLU A 136 9.32 11.43 0.79
N PRO A 137 9.76 10.20 0.47
CA PRO A 137 10.97 9.99 -0.34
C PRO A 137 10.87 10.65 -1.74
N PHE A 138 9.71 10.57 -2.36
CA PHE A 138 9.42 11.26 -3.63
C PHE A 138 9.47 12.78 -3.47
N ARG A 139 8.83 13.35 -2.43
CA ARG A 139 8.86 14.78 -2.13
C ARG A 139 10.28 15.27 -1.84
N ALA A 140 11.08 14.47 -1.13
CA ALA A 140 12.48 14.77 -0.90
C ALA A 140 13.28 14.85 -2.20
N ALA A 141 13.06 13.92 -3.15
CA ALA A 141 13.71 13.94 -4.44
C ALA A 141 13.33 15.18 -5.28
N VAL A 142 12.07 15.62 -5.25
CA VAL A 142 11.61 16.85 -5.91
C VAL A 142 12.28 18.10 -5.29
N ARG A 143 12.43 18.14 -3.96
CA ARG A 143 13.17 19.24 -3.30
C ARG A 143 14.63 19.27 -3.70
N GLU A 144 15.29 18.10 -3.77
CA GLU A 144 16.70 17.96 -4.15
C GLU A 144 16.96 18.41 -5.60
N LEU A 145 15.98 18.27 -6.49
CA LEU A 145 16.04 18.79 -7.85
C LEU A 145 16.07 20.33 -7.91
N GLY A 146 15.75 21.02 -6.83
CA GLY A 146 15.64 22.48 -6.83
C GLY A 146 14.44 23.02 -7.59
N ALA A 147 13.39 22.21 -7.75
CA ALA A 147 12.17 22.63 -8.43
C ALA A 147 11.57 23.89 -7.77
N PRO A 148 11.02 24.82 -8.56
CA PRO A 148 10.28 25.97 -8.02
C PRO A 148 9.11 25.48 -7.13
N GLU A 149 8.88 26.16 -6.00
CA GLU A 149 7.82 25.80 -5.07
C GLU A 149 7.70 24.28 -4.85
N PRO A 150 8.75 23.63 -4.33
CA PRO A 150 8.91 22.18 -4.43
C PRO A 150 7.77 21.37 -3.82
N ALA A 151 7.10 21.91 -2.80
CA ALA A 151 5.92 21.27 -2.20
C ALA A 151 4.73 21.26 -3.18
N LEU A 152 4.43 22.41 -3.79
CA LEU A 152 3.36 22.52 -4.78
C LEU A 152 3.68 21.70 -6.04
N THR A 153 4.92 21.75 -6.51
CA THR A 153 5.38 20.94 -7.66
C THR A 153 5.19 19.45 -7.38
N ALA A 154 5.58 18.97 -6.20
CA ALA A 154 5.39 17.58 -5.82
C ALA A 154 3.89 17.20 -5.77
N ASP A 155 3.04 18.05 -5.22
CA ASP A 155 1.59 17.78 -5.15
C ASP A 155 0.93 17.74 -6.54
N LEU A 156 1.31 18.64 -7.45
CA LEU A 156 0.83 18.63 -8.83
C LEU A 156 1.27 17.36 -9.58
N ILE A 157 2.53 16.97 -9.42
CA ILE A 157 3.07 15.76 -10.03
C ILE A 157 2.42 14.50 -9.40
N ALA A 158 2.18 14.48 -8.11
CA ALA A 158 1.43 13.40 -7.45
C ALA A 158 0.00 13.27 -8.00
N GLY A 159 -0.65 14.39 -8.36
CA GLY A 159 -1.94 14.39 -9.06
C GLY A 159 -1.88 13.68 -10.41
N MET A 160 -0.76 13.81 -11.15
CA MET A 160 -0.54 13.06 -12.39
C MET A 160 -0.46 11.56 -12.16
N LEU A 161 0.19 11.12 -11.08
CA LEU A 161 0.26 9.71 -10.70
C LEU A 161 -1.14 9.14 -10.42
N HIS A 162 -1.96 9.87 -9.68
CA HIS A 162 -3.34 9.46 -9.38
C HIS A 162 -4.16 9.26 -10.68
N THR A 163 -4.07 10.20 -11.61
CA THR A 163 -4.74 10.11 -12.92
C THR A 163 -4.20 8.93 -13.73
N ALA A 164 -2.89 8.71 -13.71
CA ALA A 164 -2.25 7.60 -14.41
C ALA A 164 -2.66 6.23 -13.83
N LEU A 165 -2.76 6.10 -12.50
CA LEU A 165 -3.28 4.89 -11.83
C LEU A 165 -4.72 4.61 -12.29
N SER A 166 -5.59 5.61 -12.28
CA SER A 166 -6.96 5.47 -12.78
C SER A 166 -7.02 5.03 -14.25
N ALA A 167 -6.11 5.51 -15.10
CA ALA A 167 -6.05 5.09 -16.49
C ALA A 167 -5.69 3.61 -16.63
N VAL A 168 -4.73 3.11 -15.83
CA VAL A 168 -4.37 1.69 -15.78
C VAL A 168 -5.56 0.84 -15.30
N GLU A 169 -6.25 1.26 -14.23
CA GLU A 169 -7.44 0.58 -13.72
C GLU A 169 -8.57 0.51 -14.74
N ASN A 170 -8.70 1.53 -15.57
CA ASN A 170 -9.68 1.58 -16.66
C ASN A 170 -9.23 0.84 -17.94
N GLY A 171 -8.15 0.07 -17.87
CA GLY A 171 -7.72 -0.84 -18.92
C GLY A 171 -6.75 -0.24 -19.96
N THR A 172 -6.22 0.98 -19.72
CA THR A 172 -5.14 1.48 -20.58
C THR A 172 -3.86 0.67 -20.31
N PRO A 173 -3.13 0.20 -21.34
CA PRO A 173 -1.94 -0.62 -21.15
C PRO A 173 -0.89 0.09 -20.28
N LEU A 174 -0.38 -0.64 -19.26
CA LEU A 174 0.59 -0.14 -18.27
C LEU A 174 1.78 0.56 -18.92
N ASP A 175 2.40 -0.08 -19.93
CA ASP A 175 3.57 0.47 -20.61
C ASP A 175 3.28 1.82 -21.27
N THR A 176 2.11 1.97 -21.90
CA THR A 176 1.68 3.22 -22.52
C THR A 176 1.52 4.32 -21.47
N VAL A 177 0.83 4.01 -20.35
CA VAL A 177 0.61 4.97 -19.27
C VAL A 177 1.95 5.35 -18.64
N THR A 178 2.81 4.37 -18.35
CA THR A 178 4.12 4.61 -17.72
C THR A 178 4.99 5.51 -18.60
N GLN A 179 5.18 5.18 -19.88
CA GLN A 179 5.99 5.99 -20.80
C GLN A 179 5.49 7.43 -20.92
N ARG A 180 4.17 7.62 -21.04
CA ARG A 180 3.58 8.95 -21.15
C ARG A 180 3.72 9.75 -19.87
N THR A 181 3.46 9.12 -18.73
CA THR A 181 3.57 9.78 -17.40
C THR A 181 5.01 10.20 -17.14
N LEU A 182 5.99 9.32 -17.33
CA LEU A 182 7.40 9.64 -17.11
C LEU A 182 7.90 10.76 -18.05
N ALA A 183 7.47 10.76 -19.30
CA ALA A 183 7.82 11.83 -20.24
C ALA A 183 7.28 13.20 -19.79
N LEU A 184 6.07 13.25 -19.21
CA LEU A 184 5.49 14.49 -18.68
C LEU A 184 6.21 14.93 -17.39
N VAL A 185 6.41 14.01 -16.44
CA VAL A 185 7.12 14.26 -15.17
C VAL A 185 8.51 14.82 -15.44
N ARG A 186 9.27 14.19 -16.34
CA ARG A 186 10.61 14.67 -16.72
C ARG A 186 10.58 16.10 -17.23
N ARG A 187 9.65 16.42 -18.14
CA ARG A 187 9.51 17.79 -18.67
C ARG A 187 9.17 18.83 -17.61
N CYS A 188 8.36 18.44 -16.61
CA CYS A 188 8.01 19.34 -15.52
C CYS A 188 9.19 19.62 -14.57
N LEU A 189 10.14 18.69 -14.47
CA LEU A 189 11.25 18.76 -13.49
C LEU A 189 12.59 19.19 -14.10
N THR A 190 12.72 19.26 -15.43
CA THR A 190 14.00 19.60 -16.11
C THR A 190 13.97 20.93 -16.86
N GLN A 191 13.07 21.84 -16.46
CA GLN A 191 13.02 23.21 -17.04
C GLN A 191 14.04 24.15 -16.42
#